data_2c8721c4fc09cbf1dcc97cc025fda294
#
_entry.id   2c8721c4fc09cbf1dcc97cc025fda294
#
_cell.length_a   1.000
_cell.length_b   1.000
_cell.length_c   1.000
_cell.angle_alpha   90.00
_cell.angle_beta   90.00
_cell.angle_gamma   90.00
#
_symmetry.space_group_name_H-M   'P 1'
#
loop_
_entity.id
_entity.type
_entity.pdbx_description
1 polymer ?
#
loop_
_entity_poly.entity_id
_entity_poly.type
_entity_poly.pdbx_seq_one_letter_code
_entity_poly.pdbx_strand_id
1 'polypeptide(L)'
;MTTGPQIQDMRCMKFKSAMKEVYKSAGLKVADYIKLDTLDEALEFTKKNGYPVIVKPDNGVGATHTYKLKDDEELKDFYNHKQDYIDYILEDFVPGDVVTFEGVTDKDKNILFSTSHFMDTSIMDTVNDASDIYFHSEPVEGKPIYEIGEKVVKAFDTKSRFFHFEFIKLSEDKPGLGRKGDLVPLEVNMRAPGAFIPDMMNYAYDVDTYTIWADMMIYNTCFYEIERKYYVGYVGRRLGIDYELSDAEVADKYREYIKIEADIPQVLAQAEGNHIFIFRAKTKAKLNEITKAIIAHKKKKAAPKKAVKKTVKAVAKKVEKVKEPVKEAVKEPVKKTVKAVAKKVEEVKEPVKTVIEETVKTVEKKKEPVKKTVKAVTKKVEETKEPVKAVVETKKEEVKAAVEDTVKVVEEKKEELKEVVKKSPRARKAVKKPRHKAKKR
;
A
#
# COMPACT_ATOMS: atom_id res chain seq x y z
N MET A 1 15.32 13.94 -27.62
CA MET A 1 14.70 14.78 -26.58
C MET A 1 14.06 13.84 -25.56
N THR A 2 14.21 14.10 -24.28
CA THR A 2 13.47 13.35 -23.25
C THR A 2 12.13 14.04 -23.02
N THR A 3 11.06 13.26 -22.93
CA THR A 3 9.71 13.76 -22.62
C THR A 3 9.41 13.75 -21.11
N GLY A 4 10.38 13.29 -20.32
CA GLY A 4 10.28 13.28 -18.87
C GLY A 4 10.24 14.69 -18.27
N PRO A 5 9.63 14.87 -17.06
CA PRO A 5 9.71 16.12 -16.33
C PRO A 5 11.16 16.43 -15.96
N GLN A 6 11.50 17.72 -15.91
CA GLN A 6 12.79 18.14 -15.41
C GLN A 6 12.89 17.85 -13.91
N ILE A 7 14.10 17.66 -13.39
CA ILE A 7 14.32 17.29 -11.99
C ILE A 7 13.72 18.31 -11.00
N GLN A 8 13.75 19.60 -11.36
CA GLN A 8 13.15 20.67 -10.57
C GLN A 8 11.61 20.56 -10.47
N ASP A 9 10.98 19.98 -11.51
CA ASP A 9 9.51 19.86 -11.58
C ASP A 9 9.01 18.60 -10.86
N MET A 10 9.91 17.64 -10.60
CA MET A 10 9.53 16.37 -9.98
C MET A 10 9.06 16.51 -8.53
N ARG A 11 9.46 17.57 -7.83
CA ARG A 11 9.09 17.77 -6.44
C ARG A 11 7.57 17.81 -6.25
N CYS A 12 6.89 18.62 -7.06
CA CYS A 12 5.42 18.73 -6.98
C CYS A 12 4.68 17.48 -7.48
N MET A 13 5.37 16.55 -8.17
CA MET A 13 4.82 15.27 -8.65
C MET A 13 5.15 14.11 -7.72
N LYS A 14 5.96 14.34 -6.67
CA LYS A 14 6.45 13.27 -5.79
C LYS A 14 6.10 13.49 -4.32
N PHE A 15 6.23 14.72 -3.83
CA PHE A 15 5.94 15.05 -2.45
C PHE A 15 4.49 15.51 -2.30
N LYS A 16 3.74 14.84 -1.41
CA LYS A 16 2.31 15.12 -1.19
C LYS A 16 2.06 16.54 -0.68
N SER A 17 2.96 17.05 0.17
CA SER A 17 2.93 18.46 0.61
C SER A 17 3.03 19.42 -0.57
N ALA A 18 3.95 19.18 -1.50
CA ALA A 18 4.12 20.03 -2.68
C ALA A 18 2.97 19.88 -3.69
N MET A 19 2.40 18.67 -3.85
CA MET A 19 1.19 18.47 -4.66
C MET A 19 0.03 19.32 -4.15
N LYS A 20 -0.18 19.37 -2.83
CA LYS A 20 -1.26 20.16 -2.21
C LYS A 20 -1.13 21.66 -2.49
N GLU A 21 0.09 22.19 -2.55
CA GLU A 21 0.30 23.60 -2.90
C GLU A 21 -0.05 23.88 -4.37
N VAL A 22 0.27 22.95 -5.30
CA VAL A 22 -0.16 23.08 -6.70
C VAL A 22 -1.68 23.02 -6.82
N TYR A 23 -2.33 22.10 -6.13
CA TYR A 23 -3.80 22.01 -6.11
C TYR A 23 -4.44 23.32 -5.60
N LYS A 24 -3.95 23.87 -4.47
CA LYS A 24 -4.44 25.13 -3.92
C LYS A 24 -4.25 26.30 -4.91
N SER A 25 -3.07 26.36 -5.55
CA SER A 25 -2.77 27.40 -6.57
C SER A 25 -3.70 27.29 -7.78
N ALA A 26 -4.20 26.11 -8.10
CA ALA A 26 -5.19 25.86 -9.14
C ALA A 26 -6.65 26.08 -8.68
N GLY A 27 -6.86 26.57 -7.45
CA GLY A 27 -8.18 26.78 -6.88
C GLY A 27 -8.91 25.49 -6.48
N LEU A 28 -8.19 24.38 -6.32
CA LEU A 28 -8.74 23.11 -5.87
C LEU A 28 -8.60 22.99 -4.36
N LYS A 29 -9.66 22.53 -3.71
CA LYS A 29 -9.66 22.30 -2.26
C LYS A 29 -8.98 20.97 -1.94
N VAL A 30 -8.15 20.96 -0.91
CA VAL A 30 -7.46 19.78 -0.41
C VAL A 30 -7.60 19.69 1.11
N ALA A 31 -7.47 18.51 1.69
CA ALA A 31 -7.42 18.34 3.14
C ALA A 31 -6.37 19.26 3.77
N ASP A 32 -6.71 19.87 4.90
CA ASP A 32 -5.74 20.59 5.72
C ASP A 32 -4.62 19.63 6.14
N TYR A 33 -3.39 20.12 6.21
CA TYR A 33 -2.23 19.29 6.56
C TYR A 33 -1.10 20.11 7.16
N ILE A 34 -0.23 19.43 7.86
CA ILE A 34 1.09 19.92 8.30
C ILE A 34 2.17 18.88 8.00
N LYS A 35 3.42 19.29 7.96
CA LYS A 35 4.54 18.37 8.11
C LYS A 35 4.62 17.95 9.56
N LEU A 36 4.91 16.68 9.81
CA LEU A 36 4.95 16.12 11.16
C LEU A 36 6.36 16.29 11.75
N ASP A 37 6.70 17.53 12.11
CA ASP A 37 8.01 17.86 12.66
C ASP A 37 8.05 17.66 14.17
N THR A 38 7.10 18.20 14.91
CA THR A 38 7.00 18.08 16.38
C THR A 38 5.66 17.49 16.84
N LEU A 39 5.66 16.85 18.02
CA LEU A 39 4.43 16.33 18.61
C LEU A 39 3.46 17.45 19.01
N ASP A 40 4.00 18.57 19.52
CA ASP A 40 3.18 19.69 19.97
C ASP A 40 2.40 20.33 18.81
N GLU A 41 3.05 20.53 17.65
CA GLU A 41 2.39 21.01 16.43
C GLU A 41 1.33 20.02 15.94
N ALA A 42 1.60 18.71 16.03
CA ALA A 42 0.64 17.68 15.67
C ALA A 42 -0.59 17.70 16.57
N LEU A 43 -0.41 17.85 17.89
CA LEU A 43 -1.50 17.98 18.86
C LEU A 43 -2.29 19.30 18.70
N GLU A 44 -1.63 20.38 18.32
CA GLU A 44 -2.31 21.64 18.01
C GLU A 44 -3.15 21.50 16.73
N PHE A 45 -2.61 20.83 15.71
CA PHE A 45 -3.34 20.53 14.48
C PHE A 45 -4.62 19.71 14.76
N THR A 46 -4.51 18.64 15.56
CA THR A 46 -5.67 17.77 15.87
C THR A 46 -6.69 18.49 16.76
N LYS A 47 -6.26 19.38 17.65
CA LYS A 47 -7.15 20.22 18.44
C LYS A 47 -8.00 21.15 17.57
N LYS A 48 -7.44 21.64 16.45
CA LYS A 48 -8.15 22.51 15.48
C LYS A 48 -9.08 21.70 14.58
N ASN A 49 -8.61 20.60 14.02
CA ASN A 49 -9.29 19.87 12.93
C ASN A 49 -10.11 18.67 13.43
N GLY A 50 -9.84 18.18 14.65
CA GLY A 50 -10.47 16.99 15.22
C GLY A 50 -9.84 15.68 14.73
N TYR A 51 -10.44 14.57 15.16
CA TYR A 51 -10.08 13.21 14.77
C TYR A 51 -11.21 12.59 13.93
N PRO A 52 -10.93 11.55 13.13
CA PRO A 52 -9.62 10.94 12.88
C PRO A 52 -8.72 11.81 11.99
N VAL A 53 -7.41 11.57 12.06
CA VAL A 53 -6.40 12.15 11.16
C VAL A 53 -5.64 11.07 10.43
N ILE A 54 -5.01 11.42 9.31
CA ILE A 54 -4.16 10.53 8.54
C ILE A 54 -2.70 10.97 8.67
N VAL A 55 -1.82 10.03 9.02
CA VAL A 55 -0.37 10.21 8.92
C VAL A 55 0.16 9.32 7.80
N LYS A 56 0.97 9.90 6.91
CA LYS A 56 1.56 9.18 5.78
C LYS A 56 2.89 9.79 5.35
N PRO A 57 3.80 9.01 4.71
CA PRO A 57 5.03 9.56 4.15
C PRO A 57 4.74 10.65 3.12
N ASP A 58 5.49 11.76 3.18
CA ASP A 58 5.35 12.86 2.21
C ASP A 58 5.69 12.39 0.79
N ASN A 59 6.65 11.46 0.64
CA ASN A 59 7.08 10.90 -0.65
C ASN A 59 6.78 9.40 -0.83
N GLY A 60 5.87 8.82 -0.03
CA GLY A 60 5.47 7.42 -0.11
C GLY A 60 4.62 7.08 -1.33
N VAL A 61 4.45 5.79 -1.59
CA VAL A 61 3.58 5.24 -2.64
C VAL A 61 2.76 4.07 -2.11
N GLY A 62 1.57 3.84 -2.65
CA GLY A 62 0.77 2.63 -2.42
C GLY A 62 0.28 2.45 -0.99
N ALA A 63 -0.10 3.51 -0.29
CA ALA A 63 -0.59 3.51 1.09
C ALA A 63 0.35 2.87 2.13
N THR A 64 1.59 2.54 1.77
CA THR A 64 2.60 2.01 2.69
C THR A 64 2.91 3.05 3.77
N HIS A 65 2.93 2.62 5.04
CA HIS A 65 3.12 3.49 6.20
C HIS A 65 2.06 4.61 6.32
N THR A 66 0.83 4.34 5.85
CA THR A 66 -0.31 5.23 6.04
C THR A 66 -1.13 4.76 7.24
N TYR A 67 -1.38 5.66 8.19
CA TYR A 67 -2.02 5.36 9.46
C TYR A 67 -3.20 6.30 9.67
N LYS A 68 -4.34 5.74 10.07
CA LYS A 68 -5.52 6.48 10.52
C LYS A 68 -5.53 6.49 12.03
N LEU A 69 -5.30 7.65 12.64
CA LEU A 69 -5.22 7.83 14.09
C LEU A 69 -6.51 8.46 14.59
N LYS A 70 -7.00 7.95 15.72
CA LYS A 70 -8.35 8.24 16.23
C LYS A 70 -8.38 9.19 17.42
N ASP A 71 -7.25 9.34 18.11
CA ASP A 71 -7.12 10.16 19.31
C ASP A 71 -5.66 10.54 19.59
N ASP A 72 -5.45 11.34 20.64
CA ASP A 72 -4.15 11.81 21.09
C ASP A 72 -3.24 10.68 21.54
N GLU A 73 -3.77 9.57 22.05
CA GLU A 73 -2.99 8.43 22.53
C GLU A 73 -2.36 7.69 21.33
N GLU A 74 -3.16 7.40 20.30
CA GLU A 74 -2.67 6.81 19.04
C GLU A 74 -1.65 7.73 18.34
N LEU A 75 -1.87 9.06 18.36
CA LEU A 75 -0.93 10.02 17.77
C LEU A 75 0.41 10.05 18.52
N LYS A 76 0.39 10.08 19.85
CA LYS A 76 1.60 10.02 20.68
C LYS A 76 2.35 8.71 20.51
N ASP A 77 1.63 7.59 20.47
CA ASP A 77 2.23 6.27 20.23
C ASP A 77 2.91 6.22 18.87
N PHE A 78 2.22 6.67 17.82
CA PHE A 78 2.80 6.77 16.46
C PHE A 78 4.06 7.63 16.47
N TYR A 79 4.01 8.83 17.05
CA TYR A 79 5.12 9.78 17.06
C TYR A 79 6.36 9.20 17.75
N ASN A 80 6.18 8.46 18.84
CA ASN A 80 7.27 7.82 19.60
C ASN A 80 7.90 6.63 18.87
N HIS A 81 7.20 6.01 17.91
CA HIS A 81 7.64 4.81 17.19
C HIS A 81 7.83 5.02 15.69
N LYS A 82 7.58 6.25 15.19
CA LYS A 82 7.78 6.56 13.77
C LYS A 82 9.21 6.34 13.34
N GLN A 83 9.41 6.08 12.06
CA GLN A 83 10.75 5.93 11.49
C GLN A 83 11.36 7.31 11.23
N ASP A 84 12.48 7.62 11.90
CA ASP A 84 13.13 8.95 11.84
C ASP A 84 13.67 9.34 10.45
N TYR A 85 13.87 8.36 9.57
CA TYR A 85 14.35 8.61 8.21
C TYR A 85 13.22 8.84 7.19
N ILE A 86 11.96 8.84 7.64
CA ILE A 86 10.79 9.13 6.81
C ILE A 86 10.20 10.48 7.20
N ASP A 87 10.10 11.37 6.23
CA ASP A 87 9.34 12.61 6.39
C ASP A 87 7.85 12.30 6.27
N TYR A 88 7.09 12.61 7.31
CA TYR A 88 5.64 12.38 7.35
C TYR A 88 4.88 13.70 7.21
N ILE A 89 3.67 13.60 6.63
CA ILE A 89 2.63 14.62 6.77
C ILE A 89 1.49 14.10 7.64
N LEU A 90 0.89 14.99 8.40
CA LEU A 90 -0.34 14.78 9.15
C LEU A 90 -1.44 15.57 8.45
N GLU A 91 -2.54 14.94 8.09
CA GLU A 91 -3.64 15.59 7.39
C GLU A 91 -5.01 15.26 8.01
N ASP A 92 -5.96 16.15 7.84
CA ASP A 92 -7.35 15.92 8.20
C ASP A 92 -7.93 14.77 7.38
N PHE A 93 -8.70 13.91 8.04
CA PHE A 93 -9.34 12.78 7.38
C PHE A 93 -10.46 13.24 6.43
N VAL A 94 -10.40 12.80 5.19
CA VAL A 94 -11.43 13.05 4.18
C VAL A 94 -12.32 11.81 4.06
N PRO A 95 -13.60 11.88 4.46
CA PRO A 95 -14.50 10.73 4.37
C PRO A 95 -14.94 10.52 2.92
N GLY A 96 -14.74 9.33 2.39
CA GLY A 96 -15.18 9.00 1.04
C GLY A 96 -14.42 7.83 0.42
N ASP A 97 -14.74 7.58 -0.83
CA ASP A 97 -14.18 6.51 -1.62
C ASP A 97 -13.16 7.08 -2.62
N VAL A 98 -12.10 6.31 -2.88
CA VAL A 98 -11.11 6.70 -3.89
C VAL A 98 -11.69 6.48 -5.27
N VAL A 99 -11.59 7.51 -6.11
CA VAL A 99 -11.85 7.45 -7.54
C VAL A 99 -10.61 7.94 -8.29
N THR A 100 -10.31 7.31 -9.40
CA THR A 100 -9.14 7.65 -10.18
C THR A 100 -9.54 8.32 -11.50
N PHE A 101 -8.63 9.07 -12.07
CA PHE A 101 -8.73 9.61 -13.42
C PHE A 101 -7.39 9.40 -14.10
N GLU A 102 -7.38 8.57 -15.11
CA GLU A 102 -6.17 8.21 -15.85
C GLU A 102 -6.35 8.37 -17.34
N GLY A 103 -5.22 8.49 -18.03
CA GLY A 103 -5.23 8.64 -19.48
C GLY A 103 -3.87 8.99 -20.07
N VAL A 104 -3.93 9.53 -21.29
CA VAL A 104 -2.76 9.98 -22.07
C VAL A 104 -2.99 11.41 -22.52
N THR A 105 -2.00 12.27 -22.32
CA THR A 105 -1.99 13.65 -22.84
C THR A 105 -0.97 13.82 -23.95
N ASP A 106 -1.28 14.72 -24.90
CA ASP A 106 -0.35 15.16 -25.93
C ASP A 106 0.66 16.22 -25.42
N LYS A 107 1.51 16.74 -26.32
CA LYS A 107 2.51 17.80 -25.98
C LYS A 107 1.88 19.13 -25.57
N ASP A 108 0.61 19.36 -25.93
CA ASP A 108 -0.12 20.60 -25.69
C ASP A 108 -1.10 20.45 -24.50
N LYS A 109 -1.00 19.31 -23.78
CA LYS A 109 -1.85 18.96 -22.61
C LYS A 109 -3.29 18.66 -22.96
N ASN A 110 -3.59 18.36 -24.23
CA ASN A 110 -4.91 17.84 -24.59
C ASN A 110 -5.00 16.37 -24.14
N ILE A 111 -6.12 16.00 -23.58
CA ILE A 111 -6.40 14.62 -23.17
C ILE A 111 -6.82 13.85 -24.42
N LEU A 112 -5.97 12.94 -24.89
CA LEU A 112 -6.25 12.10 -26.06
C LEU A 112 -7.08 10.87 -25.72
N PHE A 113 -6.93 10.37 -24.50
CA PHE A 113 -7.67 9.24 -23.94
C PHE A 113 -7.81 9.43 -22.44
N SER A 114 -8.99 9.13 -21.91
CA SER A 114 -9.18 9.09 -20.46
C SER A 114 -10.24 8.09 -20.02
N THR A 115 -10.10 7.62 -18.78
CA THR A 115 -11.03 6.76 -18.07
C THR A 115 -10.99 7.04 -16.59
N SER A 116 -11.85 6.37 -15.82
CA SER A 116 -11.90 6.47 -14.37
C SER A 116 -12.15 5.08 -13.79
N HIS A 117 -11.63 4.83 -12.59
CA HIS A 117 -11.98 3.67 -11.79
C HIS A 117 -12.52 4.10 -10.44
N PHE A 118 -13.52 3.38 -9.95
CA PHE A 118 -14.09 3.53 -8.62
C PHE A 118 -13.57 2.39 -7.76
N MET A 119 -12.89 2.75 -6.66
CA MET A 119 -12.36 1.78 -5.71
C MET A 119 -13.46 1.45 -4.70
N ASP A 120 -14.15 0.32 -4.91
CA ASP A 120 -15.24 -0.15 -4.04
C ASP A 120 -14.73 -0.58 -2.65
N THR A 121 -13.42 -0.84 -2.53
CA THR A 121 -12.73 -1.12 -1.27
C THR A 121 -11.57 -0.16 -1.10
N SER A 122 -11.45 0.41 0.11
CA SER A 122 -10.29 1.24 0.47
C SER A 122 -9.02 0.39 0.44
N ILE A 123 -8.00 0.84 -0.29
CA ILE A 123 -6.69 0.15 -0.31
C ILE A 123 -6.11 0.07 1.10
N MET A 124 -6.28 1.13 1.91
CA MET A 124 -5.80 1.15 3.30
C MET A 124 -6.50 0.09 4.15
N ASP A 125 -7.83 -0.03 4.08
CA ASP A 125 -8.59 -1.03 4.82
C ASP A 125 -8.30 -2.43 4.31
N THR A 126 -8.14 -2.59 2.99
CA THR A 126 -7.78 -3.86 2.34
C THR A 126 -6.43 -4.39 2.81
N VAL A 127 -5.43 -3.51 2.92
CA VAL A 127 -4.09 -3.86 3.40
C VAL A 127 -4.11 -4.19 4.90
N ASN A 128 -4.88 -3.45 5.71
CA ASN A 128 -4.96 -3.64 7.15
C ASN A 128 -5.81 -4.85 7.56
N ASP A 129 -6.93 -5.07 6.89
CA ASP A 129 -7.93 -6.10 7.26
C ASP A 129 -7.83 -7.37 6.41
N ALA A 130 -6.95 -7.42 5.42
CA ALA A 130 -6.80 -8.52 4.46
C ALA A 130 -8.14 -8.93 3.81
N SER A 131 -9.00 -7.95 3.53
CA SER A 131 -10.29 -8.15 2.85
C SER A 131 -10.10 -8.37 1.34
N ASP A 132 -11.15 -8.84 0.66
CA ASP A 132 -11.19 -8.92 -0.79
C ASP A 132 -11.02 -7.53 -1.40
N ILE A 133 -10.38 -7.47 -2.56
CA ILE A 133 -10.19 -6.25 -3.32
C ILE A 133 -11.12 -6.28 -4.52
N TYR A 134 -11.87 -5.23 -4.72
CA TYR A 134 -12.63 -5.07 -5.95
C TYR A 134 -12.81 -3.59 -6.31
N PHE A 135 -12.71 -3.32 -7.58
CA PHE A 135 -12.93 -2.00 -8.16
C PHE A 135 -13.40 -2.14 -9.62
N HIS A 136 -13.89 -1.06 -10.16
CA HIS A 136 -14.44 -1.11 -11.52
C HIS A 136 -14.25 0.20 -12.27
N SER A 137 -14.24 0.10 -13.60
CA SER A 137 -14.14 1.26 -14.48
C SER A 137 -15.46 2.03 -14.53
N GLU A 138 -15.37 3.37 -14.56
CA GLU A 138 -16.49 4.31 -14.66
C GLU A 138 -16.37 5.18 -15.91
N PRO A 139 -17.49 5.65 -16.50
CA PRO A 139 -17.46 6.63 -17.57
C PRO A 139 -16.98 7.99 -17.06
N VAL A 140 -16.29 8.73 -17.92
CA VAL A 140 -15.79 10.08 -17.61
C VAL A 140 -16.50 11.19 -18.37
N GLU A 141 -17.11 10.88 -19.51
CA GLU A 141 -17.76 11.84 -20.40
C GLU A 141 -18.92 12.53 -19.68
N GLY A 142 -18.86 13.87 -19.63
CA GLY A 142 -19.88 14.70 -18.95
C GLY A 142 -19.95 14.48 -17.44
N LYS A 143 -18.91 13.94 -16.82
CA LYS A 143 -18.82 13.73 -15.37
C LYS A 143 -17.89 14.75 -14.71
N PRO A 144 -18.14 15.15 -13.45
CA PRO A 144 -17.27 16.07 -12.72
C PRO A 144 -15.80 15.63 -12.63
N ILE A 145 -15.55 14.32 -12.71
CA ILE A 145 -14.18 13.78 -12.68
C ILE A 145 -13.37 14.22 -13.91
N TYR A 146 -13.98 14.38 -15.08
CA TYR A 146 -13.32 14.90 -16.27
C TYR A 146 -12.91 16.36 -16.10
N GLU A 147 -13.84 17.20 -15.62
CA GLU A 147 -13.60 18.63 -15.43
C GLU A 147 -12.49 18.91 -14.41
N ILE A 148 -12.52 18.21 -13.27
CA ILE A 148 -11.46 18.35 -12.25
C ILE A 148 -10.14 17.76 -12.73
N GLY A 149 -10.17 16.62 -13.43
CA GLY A 149 -9.00 15.96 -14.01
C GLY A 149 -8.31 16.86 -15.03
N GLU A 150 -9.07 17.53 -15.91
CA GLU A 150 -8.53 18.48 -16.88
C GLU A 150 -7.85 19.68 -16.19
N LYS A 151 -8.40 20.19 -15.09
CA LYS A 151 -7.76 21.23 -14.27
C LYS A 151 -6.44 20.74 -13.69
N VAL A 152 -6.39 19.49 -13.20
CA VAL A 152 -5.17 18.88 -12.66
C VAL A 152 -4.12 18.67 -13.77
N VAL A 153 -4.52 18.20 -14.96
CA VAL A 153 -3.63 18.10 -16.13
C VAL A 153 -2.94 19.44 -16.41
N LYS A 154 -3.72 20.54 -16.41
CA LYS A 154 -3.21 21.89 -16.67
C LYS A 154 -2.31 22.38 -15.54
N ALA A 155 -2.71 22.19 -14.28
CA ALA A 155 -1.99 22.65 -13.10
C ALA A 155 -0.62 22.01 -12.92
N PHE A 156 -0.50 20.71 -13.23
CA PHE A 156 0.74 19.95 -13.12
C PHE A 156 1.56 19.89 -14.42
N ASP A 157 1.22 20.69 -15.43
CA ASP A 157 1.88 20.68 -16.75
C ASP A 157 2.04 19.27 -17.34
N THR A 158 0.96 18.47 -17.25
CA THR A 158 0.95 17.07 -17.68
C THR A 158 0.91 17.00 -19.20
N LYS A 159 2.03 16.69 -19.83
CA LYS A 159 2.19 16.67 -21.29
C LYS A 159 3.01 15.49 -21.78
N SER A 160 2.67 14.97 -22.94
CA SER A 160 3.35 13.86 -23.64
C SER A 160 3.56 12.64 -22.73
N ARG A 161 2.51 12.20 -22.01
CA ARG A 161 2.63 11.07 -21.08
C ARG A 161 1.31 10.45 -20.69
N PHE A 162 1.42 9.27 -20.06
CA PHE A 162 0.37 8.74 -19.19
C PHE A 162 0.26 9.59 -17.92
N PHE A 163 -0.95 9.64 -17.37
CA PHE A 163 -1.23 10.15 -16.03
C PHE A 163 -2.18 9.22 -15.29
N HIS A 164 -2.09 9.25 -13.97
CA HIS A 164 -2.98 8.55 -13.04
C HIS A 164 -3.17 9.42 -11.80
N PHE A 165 -4.33 10.02 -11.69
CA PHE A 165 -4.70 10.93 -10.62
C PHE A 165 -5.71 10.27 -9.70
N GLU A 166 -5.56 10.49 -8.40
CA GLU A 166 -6.45 9.97 -7.39
C GLU A 166 -7.21 11.10 -6.73
N PHE A 167 -8.49 10.86 -6.46
CA PHE A 167 -9.41 11.78 -5.79
C PHE A 167 -10.20 11.01 -4.74
N ILE A 168 -10.64 11.71 -3.69
CA ILE A 168 -11.65 11.19 -2.76
C ILE A 168 -13.00 11.78 -3.16
N LYS A 169 -13.96 10.93 -3.49
CA LYS A 169 -15.36 11.30 -3.67
C LYS A 169 -16.02 11.31 -2.31
N LEU A 170 -16.38 12.49 -1.82
CA LEU A 170 -16.94 12.68 -0.49
C LEU A 170 -18.19 11.82 -0.27
N SER A 171 -18.21 11.04 0.81
CA SER A 171 -19.38 10.26 1.25
C SER A 171 -20.39 11.07 2.05
N GLU A 172 -19.98 12.23 2.56
CA GLU A 172 -20.76 13.19 3.33
C GLU A 172 -20.22 14.62 3.13
N ASP A 173 -20.99 15.62 3.58
CA ASP A 173 -20.54 17.00 3.55
C ASP A 173 -19.35 17.20 4.50
N LYS A 174 -18.27 17.83 4.03
CA LYS A 174 -17.07 18.12 4.82
C LYS A 174 -16.83 19.64 4.79
N PRO A 175 -16.96 20.35 5.92
CA PRO A 175 -16.71 21.78 6.00
C PRO A 175 -15.32 22.15 5.45
N GLY A 176 -15.25 23.21 4.66
CA GLY A 176 -14.00 23.64 4.01
C GLY A 176 -13.64 22.88 2.73
N LEU A 177 -14.06 21.62 2.55
CA LEU A 177 -13.75 20.81 1.36
C LEU A 177 -14.88 20.77 0.34
N GLY A 178 -16.08 20.35 0.73
CA GLY A 178 -17.18 20.24 -0.23
C GLY A 178 -18.41 19.55 0.34
N ARG A 179 -19.36 19.24 -0.55
CA ARG A 179 -20.58 18.50 -0.27
C ARG A 179 -20.41 17.03 -0.64
N LYS A 180 -21.26 16.17 -0.12
CA LYS A 180 -21.34 14.77 -0.53
C LYS A 180 -21.35 14.64 -2.06
N GLY A 181 -20.44 13.82 -2.56
CA GLY A 181 -20.25 13.59 -4.00
C GLY A 181 -19.21 14.46 -4.67
N ASP A 182 -18.78 15.56 -4.03
CA ASP A 182 -17.68 16.38 -4.54
C ASP A 182 -16.36 15.59 -4.52
N LEU A 183 -15.43 15.99 -5.39
CA LEU A 183 -14.14 15.35 -5.57
C LEU A 183 -13.03 16.20 -4.91
N VAL A 184 -12.26 15.58 -4.05
CA VAL A 184 -11.10 16.19 -3.37
C VAL A 184 -9.83 15.54 -3.90
N PRO A 185 -8.88 16.31 -4.48
CA PRO A 185 -7.62 15.74 -4.98
C PRO A 185 -6.81 15.06 -3.87
N LEU A 186 -6.26 13.89 -4.17
CA LEU A 186 -5.46 13.08 -3.25
C LEU A 186 -4.00 12.98 -3.69
N GLU A 187 -3.75 12.49 -4.91
CA GLU A 187 -2.39 12.25 -5.43
C GLU A 187 -2.34 12.34 -6.95
N VAL A 188 -1.18 12.79 -7.49
CA VAL A 188 -0.86 12.71 -8.92
C VAL A 188 0.29 11.72 -9.15
N ASN A 189 0.11 10.88 -10.15
CA ASN A 189 1.13 9.96 -10.64
C ASN A 189 1.34 10.21 -12.15
N MET A 190 2.52 10.71 -12.52
CA MET A 190 2.87 11.08 -13.90
C MET A 190 3.42 9.88 -14.68
N ARG A 191 2.68 8.80 -14.69
CA ARG A 191 3.01 7.51 -15.29
C ARG A 191 1.74 6.73 -15.63
N ALA A 192 1.89 5.63 -16.37
CA ALA A 192 0.82 4.64 -16.49
C ALA A 192 0.40 4.16 -15.10
N PRO A 193 -0.91 3.91 -14.86
CA PRO A 193 -1.40 3.30 -13.65
C PRO A 193 -0.74 1.93 -13.40
N GLY A 194 -0.77 1.48 -12.15
CA GLY A 194 -0.20 0.19 -11.76
C GLY A 194 -1.14 -0.98 -12.02
N ALA A 195 -0.66 -2.15 -11.65
CA ALA A 195 -1.37 -3.41 -11.73
C ALA A 195 -1.97 -3.67 -13.12
N PHE A 196 -3.21 -4.09 -13.18
CA PHE A 196 -3.95 -4.40 -14.40
C PHE A 196 -4.87 -3.25 -14.88
N ILE A 197 -4.72 -2.05 -14.34
CA ILE A 197 -5.54 -0.90 -14.77
C ILE A 197 -5.36 -0.62 -16.26
N PRO A 198 -4.16 -0.67 -16.88
CA PRO A 198 -4.02 -0.53 -18.33
C PRO A 198 -4.80 -1.57 -19.13
N ASP A 199 -4.83 -2.83 -18.66
CA ASP A 199 -5.63 -3.89 -19.29
C ASP A 199 -7.13 -3.60 -19.17
N MET A 200 -7.57 -3.10 -18.01
CA MET A 200 -8.97 -2.70 -17.81
C MET A 200 -9.34 -1.52 -18.72
N MET A 201 -8.45 -0.56 -18.92
CA MET A 201 -8.60 0.53 -19.89
C MET A 201 -8.82 -0.05 -21.29
N ASN A 202 -7.97 -0.99 -21.71
CA ASN A 202 -8.06 -1.65 -23.00
C ASN A 202 -9.41 -2.38 -23.16
N TYR A 203 -9.83 -3.15 -22.16
CA TYR A 203 -11.09 -3.90 -22.21
C TYR A 203 -12.35 -3.02 -22.14
N ALA A 204 -12.27 -1.82 -21.56
CA ALA A 204 -13.40 -0.91 -21.47
C ALA A 204 -13.74 -0.26 -22.83
N TYR A 205 -12.72 -0.01 -23.65
CA TYR A 205 -12.84 0.73 -24.91
C TYR A 205 -12.53 -0.11 -26.15
N ASP A 206 -12.06 -1.35 -26.03
CA ASP A 206 -11.52 -2.17 -27.12
C ASP A 206 -10.38 -1.44 -27.87
N VAL A 207 -9.44 -0.87 -27.14
CA VAL A 207 -8.25 -0.18 -27.64
C VAL A 207 -6.98 -0.80 -27.03
N ASP A 208 -5.82 -0.37 -27.52
CA ASP A 208 -4.53 -0.60 -26.86
C ASP A 208 -3.96 0.74 -26.39
N THR A 209 -4.00 1.01 -25.10
CA THR A 209 -3.53 2.25 -24.50
C THR A 209 -2.03 2.46 -24.65
N TYR A 210 -1.24 1.39 -24.79
CA TYR A 210 0.19 1.50 -25.08
C TYR A 210 0.44 1.93 -26.52
N THR A 211 -0.39 1.46 -27.47
CA THR A 211 -0.37 1.98 -28.86
C THR A 211 -0.81 3.44 -28.90
N ILE A 212 -1.85 3.85 -28.17
CA ILE A 212 -2.25 5.25 -28.04
C ILE A 212 -1.08 6.11 -27.55
N TRP A 213 -0.35 5.63 -26.54
CA TRP A 213 0.82 6.33 -26.02
C TRP A 213 1.95 6.40 -27.07
N ALA A 214 2.22 5.32 -27.79
CA ALA A 214 3.23 5.31 -28.84
C ALA A 214 2.88 6.25 -29.99
N ASP A 215 1.64 6.27 -30.45
CA ASP A 215 1.13 7.19 -31.47
C ASP A 215 1.27 8.65 -31.03
N MET A 216 0.90 8.94 -29.78
CA MET A 216 1.08 10.26 -29.20
C MET A 216 2.54 10.67 -29.17
N MET A 217 3.46 9.77 -28.81
CA MET A 217 4.91 10.06 -28.77
C MET A 217 5.51 10.32 -30.14
N ILE A 218 5.01 9.64 -31.18
CA ILE A 218 5.54 9.73 -32.55
C ILE A 218 4.85 10.86 -33.31
N TYR A 219 3.51 10.91 -33.25
CA TYR A 219 2.66 11.73 -34.12
C TYR A 219 1.92 12.84 -33.35
N ASN A 220 2.01 12.88 -32.02
CA ASN A 220 1.26 13.80 -31.15
C ASN A 220 -0.27 13.71 -31.35
N THR A 221 -0.78 12.53 -31.59
CA THR A 221 -2.21 12.28 -31.84
C THR A 221 -2.62 10.88 -31.37
N CYS A 222 -3.93 10.62 -31.39
CA CYS A 222 -4.52 9.30 -31.18
C CYS A 222 -5.28 8.93 -32.47
N PHE A 223 -5.03 7.74 -33.00
CA PHE A 223 -5.72 7.23 -34.20
C PHE A 223 -6.94 6.36 -33.88
N TYR A 224 -7.19 6.07 -32.60
CA TYR A 224 -8.39 5.35 -32.20
C TYR A 224 -9.60 6.28 -32.10
N GLU A 225 -10.76 5.76 -32.50
CA GLU A 225 -12.03 6.33 -32.09
C GLU A 225 -12.30 5.91 -30.65
N ILE A 226 -12.30 6.89 -29.74
CA ILE A 226 -12.42 6.65 -28.30
C ILE A 226 -13.90 6.62 -27.92
N GLU A 227 -14.46 5.43 -27.88
CA GLU A 227 -15.82 5.17 -27.41
C GLU A 227 -15.82 4.05 -26.36
N ARG A 228 -16.43 4.31 -25.23
CA ARG A 228 -16.57 3.32 -24.18
C ARG A 228 -17.61 2.26 -24.53
N LYS A 229 -17.19 0.99 -24.49
CA LYS A 229 -18.03 -0.15 -24.87
C LYS A 229 -18.48 -1.00 -23.71
N TYR A 230 -17.70 -1.04 -22.61
CA TYR A 230 -17.93 -1.94 -21.48
C TYR A 230 -17.64 -1.30 -20.14
N TYR A 231 -18.28 -1.83 -19.10
CA TYR A 231 -17.81 -1.74 -17.73
C TYR A 231 -16.83 -2.89 -17.48
N VAL A 232 -15.72 -2.62 -16.83
CA VAL A 232 -14.70 -3.62 -16.48
C VAL A 232 -14.55 -3.67 -14.99
N GLY A 233 -14.55 -4.88 -14.42
CA GLY A 233 -14.36 -5.12 -13.00
C GLY A 233 -13.07 -5.88 -12.75
N TYR A 234 -12.46 -5.58 -11.64
CA TYR A 234 -11.35 -6.30 -11.03
C TYR A 234 -11.80 -6.87 -9.69
N VAL A 235 -11.50 -8.14 -9.44
CA VAL A 235 -11.69 -8.78 -8.15
C VAL A 235 -10.44 -9.57 -7.80
N GLY A 236 -9.84 -9.26 -6.64
CA GLY A 236 -8.74 -10.00 -6.06
C GLY A 236 -9.21 -10.79 -4.82
N ARG A 237 -9.22 -12.11 -4.93
CA ARG A 237 -9.57 -13.05 -3.84
C ARG A 237 -8.39 -13.30 -2.92
N ARG A 238 -8.68 -13.66 -1.68
CA ARG A 238 -7.70 -13.99 -0.65
C ARG A 238 -7.58 -15.50 -0.41
N LEU A 239 -6.38 -15.97 -0.15
CA LEU A 239 -6.18 -17.34 0.33
C LEU A 239 -6.78 -17.55 1.71
N GLY A 240 -7.37 -18.72 1.93
CA GLY A 240 -7.96 -19.10 3.23
C GLY A 240 -9.36 -18.58 3.47
N ILE A 241 -9.96 -17.87 2.53
CA ILE A 241 -11.37 -17.48 2.54
C ILE A 241 -12.23 -18.58 1.90
N ASP A 242 -13.34 -18.93 2.55
CA ASP A 242 -14.33 -19.90 2.05
C ASP A 242 -15.35 -19.19 1.14
N TYR A 243 -15.06 -19.09 -0.15
CA TYR A 243 -15.99 -18.53 -1.14
C TYR A 243 -17.11 -19.51 -1.47
N GLU A 244 -18.30 -19.00 -1.85
CA GLU A 244 -19.44 -19.82 -2.29
C GLU A 244 -19.11 -20.60 -3.57
N LEU A 245 -18.45 -19.97 -4.54
CA LEU A 245 -17.93 -20.58 -5.76
C LEU A 245 -16.41 -20.75 -5.64
N SER A 246 -15.85 -21.85 -6.06
CA SER A 246 -14.42 -22.02 -6.29
C SER A 246 -13.97 -21.17 -7.49
N ASP A 247 -12.65 -20.96 -7.65
CA ASP A 247 -12.12 -20.20 -8.79
C ASP A 247 -12.49 -20.88 -10.11
N ALA A 248 -12.39 -22.21 -10.20
CA ALA A 248 -12.81 -22.97 -11.39
C ALA A 248 -14.32 -22.84 -11.69
N GLU A 249 -15.19 -22.79 -10.67
CA GLU A 249 -16.63 -22.58 -10.88
C GLU A 249 -16.93 -21.15 -11.33
N VAL A 250 -16.17 -20.15 -10.87
CA VAL A 250 -16.26 -18.76 -11.37
C VAL A 250 -15.84 -18.70 -12.82
N ALA A 251 -14.67 -19.27 -13.15
CA ALA A 251 -14.12 -19.30 -14.50
C ALA A 251 -15.08 -19.97 -15.49
N ASP A 252 -15.69 -21.08 -15.12
CA ASP A 252 -16.67 -21.78 -15.98
C ASP A 252 -17.96 -20.98 -16.14
N LYS A 253 -18.55 -20.53 -15.04
CA LYS A 253 -19.83 -19.84 -15.03
C LYS A 253 -19.81 -18.50 -15.76
N TYR A 254 -18.70 -17.75 -15.67
CA TYR A 254 -18.56 -16.40 -16.22
C TYR A 254 -17.54 -16.32 -17.36
N ARG A 255 -17.22 -17.44 -17.99
CA ARG A 255 -16.22 -17.58 -19.08
C ARG A 255 -16.32 -16.51 -20.17
N GLU A 256 -17.52 -16.18 -20.59
CA GLU A 256 -17.75 -15.17 -21.65
C GLU A 256 -17.38 -13.73 -21.22
N TYR A 257 -17.45 -13.45 -19.93
CA TYR A 257 -17.16 -12.13 -19.35
C TYR A 257 -15.69 -11.97 -18.93
N ILE A 258 -15.05 -13.05 -18.45
CA ILE A 258 -13.68 -13.04 -17.95
C ILE A 258 -12.69 -12.79 -19.08
N LYS A 259 -11.76 -11.89 -18.83
CA LYS A 259 -10.68 -11.51 -19.76
C LYS A 259 -9.31 -11.90 -19.21
N ILE A 260 -9.11 -11.83 -17.90
CA ILE A 260 -7.90 -12.28 -17.22
C ILE A 260 -8.34 -13.06 -15.98
N GLU A 261 -7.69 -14.20 -15.78
CA GLU A 261 -7.67 -14.98 -14.54
C GLU A 261 -6.20 -15.31 -14.25
N ALA A 262 -5.70 -14.97 -13.08
CA ALA A 262 -4.29 -15.17 -12.74
C ALA A 262 -4.04 -15.25 -11.24
N ASP A 263 -3.02 -16.03 -10.88
CA ASP A 263 -2.41 -15.96 -9.55
C ASP A 263 -1.45 -14.77 -9.45
N ILE A 264 -1.49 -14.08 -8.35
CA ILE A 264 -0.65 -12.90 -8.10
C ILE A 264 0.58 -13.31 -7.28
N PRO A 265 1.78 -12.86 -7.66
CA PRO A 265 2.99 -13.07 -6.87
C PRO A 265 2.81 -12.62 -5.42
N GLN A 266 3.31 -13.42 -4.47
CA GLN A 266 3.11 -13.19 -3.03
C GLN A 266 3.50 -11.77 -2.57
N VAL A 267 4.51 -11.17 -3.20
CA VAL A 267 4.97 -9.81 -2.89
C VAL A 267 3.92 -8.73 -3.21
N LEU A 268 3.03 -8.98 -4.16
CA LEU A 268 1.94 -8.08 -4.55
C LEU A 268 0.59 -8.48 -3.95
N ALA A 269 0.48 -9.69 -3.41
CA ALA A 269 -0.80 -10.25 -2.96
C ALA A 269 -1.49 -9.43 -1.88
N GLN A 270 -0.75 -8.68 -1.06
CA GLN A 270 -1.33 -7.81 -0.05
C GLN A 270 -2.17 -6.69 -0.67
N ALA A 271 -1.70 -6.11 -1.78
CA ALA A 271 -2.38 -5.01 -2.46
C ALA A 271 -3.36 -5.49 -3.55
N GLU A 272 -3.10 -6.65 -4.19
CA GLU A 272 -3.83 -7.07 -5.38
C GLU A 272 -4.76 -8.28 -5.14
N GLY A 273 -4.67 -8.97 -4.00
CA GLY A 273 -5.26 -10.30 -3.79
C GLY A 273 -4.29 -11.41 -4.19
N ASN A 274 -4.66 -12.64 -3.89
CA ASN A 274 -3.83 -13.81 -4.21
C ASN A 274 -4.19 -14.42 -5.57
N HIS A 275 -5.48 -14.35 -5.94
CA HIS A 275 -6.01 -14.81 -7.22
C HIS A 275 -6.98 -13.78 -7.76
N ILE A 276 -6.87 -13.40 -9.01
CA ILE A 276 -7.63 -12.30 -9.60
C ILE A 276 -8.52 -12.74 -10.74
N PHE A 277 -9.63 -12.01 -10.88
CA PHE A 277 -10.49 -12.03 -12.05
C PHE A 277 -10.65 -10.61 -12.60
N ILE A 278 -10.38 -10.41 -13.89
CA ILE A 278 -10.76 -9.21 -14.64
C ILE A 278 -11.84 -9.63 -15.65
N PHE A 279 -12.94 -8.94 -15.61
CA PHE A 279 -14.11 -9.26 -16.43
C PHE A 279 -14.78 -8.00 -16.93
N ARG A 280 -15.49 -8.10 -18.08
CA ARG A 280 -16.22 -6.98 -18.67
C ARG A 280 -17.67 -7.30 -18.94
N ALA A 281 -18.54 -6.30 -18.82
CA ALA A 281 -19.96 -6.41 -19.08
C ALA A 281 -20.51 -5.17 -19.80
N LYS A 282 -21.55 -5.33 -20.62
CA LYS A 282 -22.23 -4.22 -21.31
C LYS A 282 -22.95 -3.26 -20.33
N THR A 283 -23.33 -3.74 -19.17
CA THR A 283 -24.07 -2.95 -18.17
C THR A 283 -23.43 -3.05 -16.79
N LYS A 284 -23.53 -1.96 -16.02
CA LYS A 284 -23.07 -1.93 -14.62
C LYS A 284 -23.84 -2.94 -13.74
N ALA A 285 -25.12 -3.17 -14.02
CA ALA A 285 -25.91 -4.15 -13.29
C ALA A 285 -25.34 -5.57 -13.42
N LYS A 286 -24.97 -5.97 -14.65
CA LYS A 286 -24.34 -7.28 -14.88
C LYS A 286 -22.93 -7.36 -14.28
N LEU A 287 -22.16 -6.30 -14.36
CA LEU A 287 -20.87 -6.22 -13.69
C LEU A 287 -21.01 -6.48 -12.19
N ASN A 288 -21.93 -5.76 -11.53
CA ASN A 288 -22.19 -5.90 -10.09
C ASN A 288 -22.70 -7.29 -9.70
N GLU A 289 -23.51 -7.94 -10.54
CA GLU A 289 -23.93 -9.33 -10.36
C GLU A 289 -22.72 -10.28 -10.31
N ILE A 290 -21.82 -10.15 -11.28
CA ILE A 290 -20.60 -10.98 -11.38
C ILE A 290 -19.68 -10.71 -10.18
N THR A 291 -19.40 -9.44 -9.85
CA THR A 291 -18.61 -9.04 -8.68
C THR A 291 -19.13 -9.70 -7.42
N LYS A 292 -20.45 -9.56 -7.14
CA LYS A 292 -21.09 -10.16 -5.95
C LYS A 292 -20.94 -11.67 -5.90
N ALA A 293 -21.06 -12.35 -7.04
CA ALA A 293 -20.91 -13.80 -7.09
C ALA A 293 -19.47 -14.25 -6.83
N ILE A 294 -18.48 -13.48 -7.33
CA ILE A 294 -17.07 -13.78 -7.13
C ILE A 294 -16.68 -13.62 -5.64
N ILE A 295 -17.12 -12.55 -4.97
CA ILE A 295 -16.76 -12.25 -3.57
C ILE A 295 -17.69 -12.91 -2.54
N ALA A 296 -18.72 -13.66 -2.96
CA ALA A 296 -19.67 -14.27 -2.05
C ALA A 296 -18.99 -15.31 -1.15
N HIS A 297 -19.07 -15.11 0.18
CA HIS A 297 -18.49 -16.02 1.17
C HIS A 297 -19.53 -17.05 1.64
N LYS A 298 -19.11 -18.29 1.85
CA LYS A 298 -19.97 -19.32 2.47
C LYS A 298 -20.41 -18.88 3.85
N LYS A 299 -21.72 -18.88 4.07
CA LYS A 299 -22.28 -18.54 5.39
C LYS A 299 -21.75 -19.54 6.44
N LYS A 300 -20.97 -19.09 7.41
CA LYS A 300 -20.58 -19.91 8.56
C LYS A 300 -21.87 -20.35 9.25
N LYS A 301 -22.19 -21.64 9.26
CA LYS A 301 -23.27 -22.17 10.07
C LYS A 301 -23.04 -21.76 11.53
N ALA A 302 -23.93 -20.97 12.09
CA ALA A 302 -23.83 -20.49 13.46
C ALA A 302 -23.68 -21.68 14.41
N ALA A 303 -22.49 -21.87 14.95
CA ALA A 303 -22.30 -22.85 16.03
C ALA A 303 -23.11 -22.39 17.25
N PRO A 304 -23.77 -23.29 17.97
CA PRO A 304 -24.65 -22.93 19.09
C PRO A 304 -23.83 -22.15 20.14
N LYS A 305 -24.20 -20.89 20.36
CA LYS A 305 -23.52 -19.87 21.18
C LYS A 305 -23.07 -20.33 22.58
N LYS A 306 -23.68 -21.41 23.14
CA LYS A 306 -23.32 -21.97 24.45
C LYS A 306 -22.08 -22.85 24.47
N ALA A 307 -21.71 -23.49 23.35
CA ALA A 307 -20.53 -24.36 23.28
C ALA A 307 -19.24 -23.53 23.06
N VAL A 308 -19.32 -22.45 22.26
CA VAL A 308 -18.16 -21.57 21.94
C VAL A 308 -17.67 -20.84 23.19
N LYS A 309 -18.56 -20.30 24.06
CA LYS A 309 -18.15 -19.59 25.28
C LYS A 309 -17.34 -20.45 26.26
N LYS A 310 -17.64 -21.75 26.36
CA LYS A 310 -16.91 -22.70 27.23
C LYS A 310 -15.53 -23.07 26.64
N THR A 311 -15.45 -23.20 25.30
CA THR A 311 -14.20 -23.58 24.60
C THR A 311 -13.25 -22.39 24.54
N VAL A 312 -13.74 -21.18 24.23
CA VAL A 312 -12.94 -19.95 24.22
C VAL A 312 -12.34 -19.65 25.61
N LYS A 313 -13.11 -19.83 26.71
CA LYS A 313 -12.59 -19.65 28.08
C LYS A 313 -11.53 -20.70 28.46
N ALA A 314 -11.63 -21.93 27.93
CA ALA A 314 -10.64 -22.98 28.17
C ALA A 314 -9.37 -22.80 27.32
N VAL A 315 -9.50 -22.30 26.11
CA VAL A 315 -8.36 -21.98 25.21
C VAL A 315 -7.65 -20.71 25.71
N ALA A 316 -8.39 -19.67 26.11
CA ALA A 316 -7.81 -18.45 26.68
C ALA A 316 -6.96 -18.76 27.94
N LYS A 317 -7.46 -19.60 28.87
CA LYS A 317 -6.69 -20.04 30.04
C LYS A 317 -5.43 -20.87 29.69
N LYS A 318 -5.42 -21.58 28.57
CA LYS A 318 -4.24 -22.34 28.09
C LYS A 318 -3.26 -21.46 27.36
N VAL A 319 -3.73 -20.49 26.57
CA VAL A 319 -2.91 -19.48 25.88
C VAL A 319 -2.20 -18.57 26.88
N GLU A 320 -2.87 -18.20 27.99
CA GLU A 320 -2.27 -17.41 29.06
C GLU A 320 -1.14 -18.13 29.79
N LYS A 321 -1.25 -19.44 29.97
CA LYS A 321 -0.19 -20.27 30.56
C LYS A 321 1.02 -20.50 29.63
N VAL A 322 0.88 -20.28 28.32
CA VAL A 322 1.96 -20.43 27.34
C VAL A 322 2.62 -19.08 27.01
N LYS A 323 1.90 -17.96 27.21
CA LYS A 323 2.42 -16.61 26.96
C LYS A 323 3.63 -16.23 27.84
N GLU A 324 3.61 -16.59 29.10
CA GLU A 324 4.71 -16.27 30.05
C GLU A 324 6.04 -16.96 29.68
N PRO A 325 6.09 -18.29 29.49
CA PRO A 325 7.34 -18.96 29.09
C PRO A 325 7.90 -18.51 27.74
N VAL A 326 7.02 -18.18 26.76
CA VAL A 326 7.46 -17.70 25.45
C VAL A 326 7.99 -16.27 25.53
N LYS A 327 7.39 -15.43 26.38
CA LYS A 327 7.88 -14.06 26.65
C LYS A 327 9.26 -14.06 27.30
N GLU A 328 9.53 -14.97 28.23
CA GLU A 328 10.85 -15.11 28.87
C GLU A 328 11.89 -15.72 27.93
N ALA A 329 11.52 -16.75 27.15
CA ALA A 329 12.44 -17.39 26.20
C ALA A 329 12.89 -16.46 25.05
N VAL A 330 12.08 -15.47 24.68
CA VAL A 330 12.43 -14.48 23.63
C VAL A 330 13.13 -13.25 24.20
N LYS A 331 12.82 -12.84 25.43
CA LYS A 331 13.35 -11.61 26.04
C LYS A 331 14.85 -11.65 26.32
N GLU A 332 15.38 -12.76 26.79
CA GLU A 332 16.80 -12.88 27.15
C GLU A 332 17.76 -12.92 25.94
N PRO A 333 17.52 -13.72 24.90
CA PRO A 333 18.36 -13.70 23.70
C PRO A 333 18.36 -12.36 22.99
N VAL A 334 17.18 -11.74 22.82
CA VAL A 334 17.03 -10.41 22.18
C VAL A 334 17.77 -9.33 22.98
N LYS A 335 17.66 -9.35 24.33
CA LYS A 335 18.36 -8.40 25.21
C LYS A 335 19.88 -8.55 25.15
N LYS A 336 20.40 -9.78 25.05
CA LYS A 336 21.83 -10.05 24.86
C LYS A 336 22.35 -9.58 23.52
N THR A 337 21.58 -9.84 22.45
CA THR A 337 21.94 -9.42 21.08
C THR A 337 21.92 -7.89 20.94
N VAL A 338 20.90 -7.21 21.46
CA VAL A 338 20.81 -5.75 21.47
C VAL A 338 21.95 -5.12 22.26
N LYS A 339 22.32 -5.68 23.43
CA LYS A 339 23.46 -5.19 24.24
C LYS A 339 24.81 -5.39 23.53
N ALA A 340 24.99 -6.50 22.81
CA ALA A 340 26.22 -6.78 22.05
C ALA A 340 26.36 -5.85 20.83
N VAL A 341 25.24 -5.58 20.13
CA VAL A 341 25.20 -4.62 19.03
C VAL A 341 25.46 -3.19 19.51
N ALA A 342 24.82 -2.76 20.59
CA ALA A 342 25.03 -1.44 21.19
C ALA A 342 26.49 -1.22 21.60
N LYS A 343 27.14 -2.22 22.21
CA LYS A 343 28.55 -2.14 22.59
C LYS A 343 29.48 -2.00 21.39
N LYS A 344 29.23 -2.73 20.30
CA LYS A 344 30.03 -2.63 19.08
C LYS A 344 29.78 -1.34 18.28
N VAL A 345 28.59 -0.78 18.33
CA VAL A 345 28.30 0.54 17.76
C VAL A 345 29.07 1.63 18.49
N GLU A 346 29.20 1.53 19.83
CA GLU A 346 30.00 2.46 20.63
C GLU A 346 31.49 2.33 20.33
N GLU A 347 32.00 1.11 20.14
CA GLU A 347 33.40 0.84 19.77
C GLU A 347 33.79 1.40 18.37
N VAL A 348 32.83 1.60 17.47
CA VAL A 348 33.03 2.20 16.14
C VAL A 348 32.86 3.73 16.15
N LYS A 349 32.04 4.28 17.05
CA LYS A 349 31.81 5.73 17.17
C LYS A 349 33.05 6.51 17.52
N GLU A 350 33.85 6.02 18.49
CA GLU A 350 35.06 6.73 18.95
C GLU A 350 36.14 6.86 17.84
N PRO A 351 36.52 5.79 17.11
CA PRO A 351 37.45 5.93 15.98
C PRO A 351 36.96 6.88 14.89
N VAL A 352 35.66 6.86 14.57
CA VAL A 352 35.08 7.75 13.56
C VAL A 352 35.10 9.21 14.02
N LYS A 353 34.79 9.47 15.28
CA LYS A 353 34.85 10.81 15.87
C LYS A 353 36.27 11.37 15.88
N THR A 354 37.25 10.55 16.23
CA THR A 354 38.68 10.93 16.23
C THR A 354 39.15 11.28 14.80
N VAL A 355 38.75 10.48 13.80
CA VAL A 355 39.09 10.76 12.39
C VAL A 355 38.44 12.07 11.90
N ILE A 356 37.19 12.34 12.32
CA ILE A 356 36.51 13.59 11.96
C ILE A 356 37.21 14.78 12.64
N GLU A 357 37.52 14.70 13.93
CA GLU A 357 38.20 15.79 14.66
C GLU A 357 39.61 16.07 14.16
N GLU A 358 40.39 15.03 13.81
CA GLU A 358 41.72 15.20 13.17
C GLU A 358 41.61 15.80 11.78
N THR A 359 40.57 15.43 11.02
CA THR A 359 40.30 15.96 9.69
C THR A 359 39.91 17.43 9.75
N VAL A 360 39.06 17.83 10.67
CA VAL A 360 38.63 19.21 10.92
C VAL A 360 39.86 20.06 11.33
N LYS A 361 40.67 19.59 12.32
CA LYS A 361 41.90 20.27 12.73
C LYS A 361 42.94 20.42 11.60
N THR A 362 42.99 19.47 10.68
CA THR A 362 43.89 19.50 9.52
C THR A 362 43.43 20.50 8.46
N VAL A 363 42.11 20.60 8.28
CA VAL A 363 41.48 21.58 7.37
C VAL A 363 41.64 23.02 7.88
N GLU A 364 41.53 23.24 9.19
CA GLU A 364 41.70 24.56 9.81
C GLU A 364 43.16 25.07 9.80
N LYS A 365 44.14 24.16 9.75
CA LYS A 365 45.56 24.52 9.81
C LYS A 365 46.25 24.73 8.47
N LYS A 366 45.60 24.33 7.34
CA LYS A 366 46.24 24.44 6.01
C LYS A 366 45.41 25.26 5.04
N LYS A 367 45.89 26.47 4.74
CA LYS A 367 45.44 27.30 3.60
C LYS A 367 45.94 26.71 2.28
N GLU A 368 45.59 25.48 1.91
CA GLU A 368 45.90 24.89 0.60
C GLU A 368 44.63 24.55 -0.19
N PRO A 369 44.64 24.51 -1.54
CA PRO A 369 43.44 24.48 -2.35
C PRO A 369 42.63 23.20 -2.12
N VAL A 370 41.37 23.41 -1.88
CA VAL A 370 40.30 22.44 -1.51
C VAL A 370 40.32 21.14 -2.33
N LYS A 371 40.78 21.14 -3.58
CA LYS A 371 40.82 19.97 -4.46
C LYS A 371 41.74 18.83 -3.99
N LYS A 372 42.89 19.12 -3.34
CA LYS A 372 43.82 18.09 -2.83
C LYS A 372 43.31 17.45 -1.53
N THR A 373 42.70 18.25 -0.69
CA THR A 373 42.15 17.81 0.61
C THR A 373 40.91 16.93 0.42
N VAL A 374 40.03 17.28 -0.53
CA VAL A 374 38.85 16.44 -0.85
C VAL A 374 39.29 15.08 -1.40
N LYS A 375 40.34 15.00 -2.24
CA LYS A 375 40.84 13.72 -2.76
C LYS A 375 41.42 12.80 -1.67
N ALA A 376 42.08 13.36 -0.64
CA ALA A 376 42.64 12.62 0.48
C ALA A 376 41.53 12.13 1.44
N VAL A 377 40.50 12.93 1.67
CA VAL A 377 39.34 12.57 2.49
C VAL A 377 38.51 11.49 1.80
N THR A 378 38.25 11.60 0.49
CA THR A 378 37.54 10.57 -0.29
C THR A 378 38.27 9.23 -0.24
N LYS A 379 39.60 9.22 -0.36
CA LYS A 379 40.40 8.00 -0.27
C LYS A 379 40.33 7.36 1.12
N LYS A 380 40.40 8.12 2.22
CA LYS A 380 40.28 7.60 3.58
C LYS A 380 38.85 7.10 3.93
N VAL A 381 37.81 7.75 3.39
CA VAL A 381 36.44 7.29 3.51
C VAL A 381 36.20 5.99 2.73
N GLU A 382 36.85 5.82 1.58
CA GLU A 382 36.80 4.58 0.79
C GLU A 382 37.50 3.41 1.51
N GLU A 383 38.65 3.66 2.11
CA GLU A 383 39.39 2.66 2.91
C GLU A 383 38.66 2.23 4.18
N THR A 384 37.75 3.03 4.73
CA THR A 384 36.88 2.65 5.88
C THR A 384 35.57 2.00 5.48
N LYS A 385 35.12 2.09 4.24
CA LYS A 385 33.88 1.44 3.76
C LYS A 385 33.94 -0.08 3.77
N GLU A 386 35.05 -0.68 3.34
CA GLU A 386 35.20 -2.13 3.25
C GLU A 386 35.14 -2.84 4.61
N PRO A 387 35.86 -2.39 5.66
CA PRO A 387 35.73 -2.99 6.99
C PRO A 387 34.33 -2.86 7.60
N VAL A 388 33.64 -1.72 7.39
CA VAL A 388 32.28 -1.49 7.86
C VAL A 388 31.28 -2.40 7.13
N LYS A 389 31.46 -2.57 5.81
CA LYS A 389 30.61 -3.46 5.02
C LYS A 389 30.75 -4.93 5.42
N ALA A 390 31.98 -5.39 5.67
CA ALA A 390 32.24 -6.74 6.17
C ALA A 390 31.62 -6.99 7.55
N VAL A 391 31.70 -6.04 8.46
CA VAL A 391 31.05 -6.15 9.81
C VAL A 391 29.53 -6.16 9.70
N VAL A 392 28.95 -5.36 8.80
CA VAL A 392 27.49 -5.34 8.57
C VAL A 392 27.01 -6.64 7.94
N GLU A 393 27.79 -7.23 7.02
CA GLU A 393 27.43 -8.49 6.37
C GLU A 393 27.51 -9.68 7.34
N THR A 394 28.58 -9.77 8.11
CA THR A 394 28.72 -10.81 9.16
C THR A 394 27.59 -10.71 10.20
N LYS A 395 27.17 -9.49 10.58
CA LYS A 395 26.06 -9.30 11.51
C LYS A 395 24.70 -9.59 10.92
N LYS A 396 24.49 -9.38 9.62
CA LYS A 396 23.28 -9.85 8.92
C LYS A 396 23.14 -11.37 8.98
N GLU A 397 24.23 -12.10 8.81
CA GLU A 397 24.19 -13.58 8.89
C GLU A 397 23.92 -14.08 10.31
N GLU A 398 24.54 -13.48 11.34
CA GLU A 398 24.25 -13.83 12.74
C GLU A 398 22.78 -13.54 13.13
N VAL A 399 22.21 -12.42 12.69
CA VAL A 399 20.79 -12.11 12.90
C VAL A 399 19.88 -13.07 12.14
N LYS A 400 20.26 -13.46 10.93
CA LYS A 400 19.51 -14.43 10.11
C LYS A 400 19.49 -15.81 10.80
N ALA A 401 20.63 -16.30 11.29
CA ALA A 401 20.73 -17.55 12.04
C ALA A 401 19.88 -17.51 13.34
N ALA A 402 19.91 -16.42 14.10
CA ALA A 402 19.11 -16.27 15.32
C ALA A 402 17.60 -16.21 15.03
N VAL A 403 17.19 -15.65 13.89
CA VAL A 403 15.80 -15.65 13.43
C VAL A 403 15.39 -17.06 12.99
N GLU A 404 16.22 -17.80 12.27
CA GLU A 404 15.96 -19.18 11.86
C GLU A 404 15.80 -20.13 13.06
N ASP A 405 16.65 -19.99 14.09
CA ASP A 405 16.50 -20.77 15.33
C ASP A 405 15.22 -20.40 16.10
N THR A 406 14.83 -19.13 16.11
CA THR A 406 13.57 -18.70 16.73
C THR A 406 12.36 -19.26 15.95
N VAL A 407 12.42 -19.30 14.63
CA VAL A 407 11.37 -19.88 13.78
C VAL A 407 11.24 -21.38 14.04
N LYS A 408 12.36 -22.15 14.16
CA LYS A 408 12.32 -23.58 14.50
C LYS A 408 11.63 -23.84 15.85
N VAL A 409 11.98 -23.08 16.88
CA VAL A 409 11.33 -23.21 18.21
C VAL A 409 9.84 -22.90 18.14
N VAL A 410 9.42 -21.93 17.33
CA VAL A 410 8.00 -21.60 17.13
C VAL A 410 7.30 -22.71 16.37
N GLU A 411 7.93 -23.34 15.38
CA GLU A 411 7.36 -24.45 14.62
C GLU A 411 7.22 -25.72 15.47
N GLU A 412 8.22 -26.05 16.29
CA GLU A 412 8.13 -27.17 17.23
C GLU A 412 6.98 -26.97 18.24
N LYS A 413 6.83 -25.77 18.80
CA LYS A 413 5.71 -25.44 19.68
C LYS A 413 4.35 -25.48 18.99
N LYS A 414 4.31 -25.16 17.71
CA LYS A 414 3.10 -25.24 16.87
C LYS A 414 2.70 -26.68 16.59
N GLU A 415 3.67 -27.59 16.40
CA GLU A 415 3.40 -29.02 16.27
C GLU A 415 2.97 -29.67 17.61
N GLU A 416 3.59 -29.32 18.74
CA GLU A 416 3.13 -29.74 20.06
C GLU A 416 1.67 -29.32 20.31
N LEU A 417 1.28 -28.09 19.93
CA LEU A 417 -0.08 -27.60 20.03
C LEU A 417 -1.06 -28.37 19.11
N LYS A 418 -0.63 -28.74 17.89
CA LYS A 418 -1.43 -29.59 16.98
C LYS A 418 -1.65 -30.99 17.56
N GLU A 419 -0.63 -31.58 18.19
CA GLU A 419 -0.73 -32.88 18.88
C GLU A 419 -1.69 -32.82 20.06
N VAL A 420 -1.63 -31.78 20.88
CA VAL A 420 -2.56 -31.56 22.02
C VAL A 420 -3.99 -31.40 21.52
N VAL A 421 -4.22 -30.73 20.41
CA VAL A 421 -5.55 -30.60 19.77
C VAL A 421 -6.03 -31.93 19.22
N LYS A 422 -5.16 -32.73 18.57
CA LYS A 422 -5.48 -34.08 18.05
C LYS A 422 -5.82 -35.07 19.16
N LYS A 423 -5.21 -34.98 20.33
CA LYS A 423 -5.46 -35.86 21.49
C LYS A 423 -6.73 -35.50 22.27
N SER A 424 -7.41 -34.39 21.96
CA SER A 424 -8.66 -34.00 22.58
C SER A 424 -9.82 -34.93 22.12
N PRO A 425 -10.59 -35.57 23.03
CA PRO A 425 -11.65 -36.54 22.66
C PRO A 425 -12.77 -35.96 21.75
N ARG A 426 -12.91 -34.64 21.67
CA ARG A 426 -13.89 -33.96 20.80
C ARG A 426 -13.37 -33.66 19.38
N ALA A 427 -12.06 -33.53 19.17
CA ALA A 427 -11.49 -33.35 17.83
C ALA A 427 -11.59 -34.62 16.98
N ARG A 428 -11.53 -35.83 17.60
CA ARG A 428 -11.70 -37.12 16.89
C ARG A 428 -13.08 -37.31 16.26
N LYS A 429 -14.11 -36.63 16.73
CA LYS A 429 -15.46 -36.70 16.14
C LYS A 429 -15.68 -35.80 14.94
N ALA A 430 -14.87 -34.76 14.78
CA ALA A 430 -14.98 -33.82 13.65
C ALA A 430 -14.24 -34.32 12.37
N VAL A 431 -13.29 -35.23 12.52
CA VAL A 431 -12.47 -35.75 11.39
C VAL A 431 -13.06 -37.02 10.72
N LYS A 432 -14.09 -37.65 11.31
CA LYS A 432 -14.74 -38.78 10.64
C LYS A 432 -15.76 -38.26 9.61
N LYS A 433 -15.37 -38.27 8.35
CA LYS A 433 -16.27 -38.10 7.19
C LYS A 433 -17.46 -39.08 7.30
N PRO A 434 -18.69 -38.66 6.98
CA PRO A 434 -19.79 -39.59 6.87
C PRO A 434 -19.57 -40.54 5.68
N ARG A 435 -19.55 -41.83 5.93
CA ARG A 435 -19.60 -42.87 4.89
C ARG A 435 -20.92 -42.74 4.13
N HIS A 436 -20.83 -42.48 2.83
CA HIS A 436 -21.97 -42.61 1.92
C HIS A 436 -22.55 -44.03 2.03
N LYS A 437 -23.77 -44.17 2.57
CA LYS A 437 -24.60 -45.34 2.33
C LYS A 437 -25.22 -45.21 0.93
N ALA A 438 -24.68 -45.96 0.00
CA ALA A 438 -25.38 -46.23 -1.25
C ALA A 438 -26.69 -46.97 -0.91
N LYS A 439 -27.82 -46.36 -1.22
CA LYS A 439 -29.09 -47.08 -1.35
C LYS A 439 -29.28 -47.48 -2.81
N LYS A 440 -29.22 -48.76 -3.06
CA LYS A 440 -29.82 -49.38 -4.26
C LYS A 440 -31.34 -49.20 -4.18
N ARG A 441 -31.89 -48.58 -5.20
CA ARG A 441 -33.05 -49.06 -5.98
C ARG A 441 -33.30 -48.06 -7.09
#